data_4fb743932d6da0c4e3e4492001895ac3
#
_entry.id   4fb743932d6da0c4e3e4492001895ac3
#
_cell.length_a   1.000
_cell.length_b   1.000
_cell.length_c   1.000
_cell.angle_alpha   90.00
_cell.angle_beta   90.00
_cell.angle_gamma   90.00
#
_symmetry.space_group_name_H-M   'P 1'
#
loop_
_entity.id
_entity.type
_entity.pdbx_description
1 polymer ?
#
loop_
_entity_poly.entity_id
_entity_poly.type
_entity_poly.pdbx_seq_one_letter_code
_entity_poly.pdbx_strand_id
1 'polypeptide(L)'
;EVDDEVENLALQAGAKVYRGSLEDKLARWNGAAHKFNVDYIVTFDGDDLFCEPELLDLGSEQIQSGKYDFIEAPDGIICGAFTYAFTAKALEQVCQIKASADTEMMWTYFKDSGLFKCGKLENVDEIFINKNYRLTLDYPEDYDMFVKTFEHFDCINNDVPLRTIVKYFEEHPEVPKINIGRQQEFLDNQKAHTHLELKGNMK
;
A
#
# COMPACT_ATOMS: atom_id res chain seq x y z
N GLU A 1 -24.79 -5.56 2.70
CA GLU A 1 -23.63 -5.66 3.60
C GLU A 1 -22.75 -4.42 3.45
N VAL A 2 -21.82 -4.16 4.38
CA VAL A 2 -21.04 -2.89 4.38
C VAL A 2 -20.25 -2.67 3.09
N ASP A 3 -19.66 -3.73 2.52
CA ASP A 3 -18.79 -3.63 1.35
C ASP A 3 -19.50 -3.85 0.00
N ASP A 4 -20.83 -3.94 -0.02
CA ASP A 4 -21.57 -4.19 -1.28
C ASP A 4 -21.43 -3.02 -2.27
N GLU A 5 -21.35 -1.79 -1.78
CA GLU A 5 -21.15 -0.61 -2.61
C GLU A 5 -19.75 -0.59 -3.24
N VAL A 6 -18.72 -0.93 -2.47
CA VAL A 6 -17.33 -1.02 -2.95
C VAL A 6 -17.22 -2.10 -4.04
N GLU A 7 -17.83 -3.28 -3.82
CA GLU A 7 -17.88 -4.35 -4.82
C GLU A 7 -18.55 -3.88 -6.11
N ASN A 8 -19.71 -3.22 -6.01
CA ASN A 8 -20.45 -2.73 -7.17
C ASN A 8 -19.64 -1.70 -7.96
N LEU A 9 -19.00 -0.74 -7.29
CA LEU A 9 -18.16 0.26 -7.94
C LEU A 9 -16.94 -0.37 -8.63
N ALA A 10 -16.28 -1.33 -7.98
CA ALA A 10 -15.16 -2.05 -8.57
C ALA A 10 -15.56 -2.84 -9.83
N LEU A 11 -16.72 -3.52 -9.79
CA LEU A 11 -17.25 -4.23 -10.95
C LEU A 11 -17.63 -3.29 -12.09
N GLN A 12 -18.23 -2.13 -11.78
CA GLN A 12 -18.54 -1.09 -12.78
C GLN A 12 -17.28 -0.51 -13.43
N ALA A 13 -16.19 -0.40 -12.66
CA ALA A 13 -14.88 0.01 -13.16
C ALA A 13 -14.15 -1.10 -13.95
N GLY A 14 -14.74 -2.30 -14.08
CA GLY A 14 -14.14 -3.44 -14.80
C GLY A 14 -13.12 -4.23 -13.98
N ALA A 15 -13.00 -3.96 -12.69
CA ALA A 15 -12.11 -4.70 -11.81
C ALA A 15 -12.70 -6.07 -11.44
N LYS A 16 -11.82 -7.03 -11.15
CA LYS A 16 -12.21 -8.33 -10.59
C LYS A 16 -12.31 -8.21 -9.07
N VAL A 17 -13.34 -8.80 -8.49
CA VAL A 17 -13.59 -8.71 -7.05
C VAL A 17 -13.39 -10.06 -6.35
N TYR A 18 -12.77 -10.02 -5.19
CA TYR A 18 -12.65 -11.14 -4.26
C TYR A 18 -13.01 -10.70 -2.84
N ARG A 19 -14.01 -11.34 -2.26
CA ARG A 19 -14.35 -11.19 -0.86
C ARG A 19 -13.73 -12.32 -0.04
N GLY A 20 -12.99 -11.99 0.99
CA GLY A 20 -12.33 -12.93 1.88
C GLY A 20 -12.48 -12.53 3.35
N SER A 21 -11.56 -12.96 4.19
CA SER A 21 -11.56 -12.58 5.61
C SER A 21 -11.42 -11.05 5.78
N LEU A 22 -12.17 -10.50 6.73
CA LEU A 22 -12.05 -9.09 7.12
C LEU A 22 -10.71 -8.83 7.82
N GLU A 23 -10.35 -9.65 8.79
CA GLU A 23 -9.20 -9.47 9.65
C GLU A 23 -7.90 -10.04 9.05
N ASP A 24 -8.02 -11.16 8.31
CA ASP A 24 -6.88 -11.85 7.72
C ASP A 24 -6.58 -11.34 6.31
N LYS A 25 -5.88 -10.19 6.22
CA LYS A 25 -5.46 -9.54 4.96
C LYS A 25 -4.62 -10.49 4.10
N LEU A 26 -3.69 -11.24 4.71
CA LEU A 26 -2.85 -12.21 4.00
C LEU A 26 -3.66 -13.37 3.42
N ALA A 27 -4.58 -13.97 4.18
CA ALA A 27 -5.44 -15.03 3.67
C ALA A 27 -6.37 -14.51 2.56
N ARG A 28 -6.89 -13.28 2.69
CA ARG A 28 -7.70 -12.63 1.66
C ARG A 28 -6.92 -12.44 0.36
N TRP A 29 -5.71 -11.92 0.41
CA TRP A 29 -4.85 -11.76 -0.74
C TRP A 29 -4.48 -13.10 -1.38
N ASN A 30 -4.14 -14.10 -0.57
CA ASN A 30 -3.81 -15.44 -1.06
C ASN A 30 -5.01 -16.10 -1.78
N GLY A 31 -6.21 -15.97 -1.22
CA GLY A 31 -7.44 -16.43 -1.87
C GLY A 31 -7.72 -15.72 -3.20
N ALA A 32 -7.48 -14.42 -3.29
CA ALA A 32 -7.58 -13.67 -4.54
C ALA A 32 -6.55 -14.12 -5.56
N ALA A 33 -5.28 -14.29 -5.15
CA ALA A 33 -4.21 -14.76 -6.02
C ALA A 33 -4.51 -16.13 -6.63
N HIS A 34 -5.00 -17.08 -5.82
CA HIS A 34 -5.43 -18.39 -6.31
C HIS A 34 -6.63 -18.29 -7.26
N LYS A 35 -7.68 -17.53 -6.88
CA LYS A 35 -8.88 -17.37 -7.71
C LYS A 35 -8.58 -16.84 -9.11
N PHE A 36 -7.64 -15.89 -9.19
CA PHE A 36 -7.32 -15.20 -10.43
C PHE A 36 -6.04 -15.70 -11.11
N ASN A 37 -5.40 -16.73 -10.55
CA ASN A 37 -4.15 -17.33 -11.04
C ASN A 37 -3.05 -16.28 -11.26
N VAL A 38 -2.70 -15.60 -10.18
CA VAL A 38 -1.73 -14.50 -10.16
C VAL A 38 -0.39 -14.99 -9.61
N ASP A 39 0.72 -14.69 -10.28
CA ASP A 39 2.07 -15.06 -9.86
C ASP A 39 2.78 -13.93 -9.09
N TYR A 40 2.48 -12.68 -9.43
CA TYR A 40 3.07 -11.48 -8.85
C TYR A 40 2.00 -10.50 -8.42
N ILE A 41 2.21 -9.84 -7.31
CA ILE A 41 1.26 -8.93 -6.69
C ILE A 41 1.96 -7.60 -6.42
N VAL A 42 1.36 -6.51 -6.86
CA VAL A 42 1.70 -5.16 -6.44
C VAL A 42 0.46 -4.59 -5.77
N THR A 43 0.63 -4.06 -4.56
CA THR A 43 -0.50 -3.57 -3.77
C THR A 43 -0.52 -2.05 -3.69
N PHE A 44 -1.71 -1.52 -3.57
CA PHE A 44 -1.99 -0.22 -3.00
C PHE A 44 -3.24 -0.34 -2.12
N ASP A 45 -3.36 0.49 -1.11
CA ASP A 45 -4.52 0.49 -0.23
C ASP A 45 -5.57 1.51 -0.76
N GLY A 46 -6.85 1.26 -0.52
CA GLY A 46 -7.94 2.07 -1.09
C GLY A 46 -8.05 3.49 -0.52
N ASP A 47 -7.33 3.77 0.54
CA ASP A 47 -7.16 5.07 1.18
C ASP A 47 -5.93 5.85 0.69
N ASP A 48 -5.09 5.24 -0.16
CA ASP A 48 -3.94 5.86 -0.83
C ASP A 48 -4.37 6.50 -2.15
N LEU A 49 -5.15 7.58 -2.09
CA LEU A 49 -5.87 8.15 -3.25
C LEU A 49 -4.96 8.68 -4.38
N PHE A 50 -3.69 8.92 -4.09
CA PHE A 50 -2.68 9.37 -5.04
C PHE A 50 -1.53 8.37 -5.19
N CYS A 51 -1.81 7.06 -4.99
CA CYS A 51 -0.84 6.03 -5.31
C CYS A 51 -0.35 6.19 -6.76
N GLU A 52 0.97 6.18 -6.96
CA GLU A 52 1.57 6.54 -8.25
C GLU A 52 1.70 5.32 -9.17
N PRO A 53 1.03 5.27 -10.32
CA PRO A 53 1.11 4.14 -11.26
C PRO A 53 2.53 3.82 -11.73
N GLU A 54 3.38 4.83 -11.92
CA GLU A 54 4.79 4.64 -12.29
C GLU A 54 5.54 3.79 -11.24
N LEU A 55 5.24 3.98 -9.95
CA LEU A 55 5.85 3.19 -8.88
C LEU A 55 5.29 1.75 -8.83
N LEU A 56 4.02 1.56 -9.20
CA LEU A 56 3.43 0.22 -9.33
C LEU A 56 4.08 -0.54 -10.48
N ASP A 57 4.33 0.11 -11.62
CA ASP A 57 5.02 -0.48 -12.75
C ASP A 57 6.46 -0.87 -12.40
N LEU A 58 7.22 0.02 -11.74
CA LEU A 58 8.56 -0.30 -11.22
C LEU A 58 8.53 -1.49 -10.25
N GLY A 59 7.56 -1.53 -9.34
CA GLY A 59 7.36 -2.65 -8.41
C GLY A 59 7.09 -3.95 -9.15
N SER A 60 6.25 -3.91 -10.18
CA SER A 60 5.93 -5.05 -11.04
C SER A 60 7.15 -5.56 -11.79
N GLU A 61 7.92 -4.68 -12.42
CA GLU A 61 9.15 -5.06 -13.14
C GLU A 61 10.18 -5.65 -12.18
N GLN A 62 10.38 -5.01 -11.04
CA GLN A 62 11.39 -5.45 -10.08
C GLN A 62 11.05 -6.80 -9.45
N ILE A 63 9.78 -7.06 -9.08
CA ILE A 63 9.40 -8.34 -8.49
C ILE A 63 9.49 -9.50 -9.51
N GLN A 64 9.19 -9.23 -10.78
CA GLN A 64 9.30 -10.21 -11.86
C GLN A 64 10.75 -10.56 -12.21
N SER A 65 11.73 -9.76 -11.80
CA SER A 65 13.16 -10.06 -12.01
C SER A 65 13.63 -11.33 -11.30
N GLY A 66 12.89 -11.80 -10.29
CA GLY A 66 13.24 -12.96 -9.46
C GLY A 66 14.34 -12.68 -8.42
N LYS A 67 14.77 -11.42 -8.27
CA LYS A 67 15.78 -11.01 -7.28
C LYS A 67 15.22 -11.03 -5.86
N TYR A 68 13.94 -10.71 -5.69
CA TYR A 68 13.24 -10.55 -4.42
C TYR A 68 11.97 -11.39 -4.36
N ASP A 69 11.60 -11.79 -3.15
CA ASP A 69 10.30 -12.38 -2.82
C ASP A 69 9.31 -11.33 -2.33
N PHE A 70 9.83 -10.23 -1.73
CA PHE A 70 9.09 -9.11 -1.20
C PHE A 70 9.85 -7.80 -1.40
N ILE A 71 9.16 -6.76 -1.84
CA ILE A 71 9.68 -5.41 -2.07
C ILE A 71 8.83 -4.43 -1.28
N GLU A 72 9.45 -3.64 -0.44
CA GLU A 72 8.83 -2.53 0.28
C GLU A 72 9.16 -1.18 -0.34
N ALA A 73 8.45 -0.16 0.07
CA ALA A 73 8.75 1.22 -0.26
C ALA A 73 10.18 1.62 0.20
N PRO A 74 10.92 2.44 -0.55
CA PRO A 74 12.21 2.94 -0.11
C PRO A 74 12.04 3.96 1.03
N ASP A 75 13.11 4.14 1.81
CA ASP A 75 13.10 5.15 2.87
C ASP A 75 12.84 6.54 2.31
N GLY A 76 12.01 7.31 2.99
CA GLY A 76 11.70 8.69 2.63
C GLY A 76 10.72 8.85 1.47
N ILE A 77 10.11 7.79 0.96
CA ILE A 77 9.03 7.92 -0.02
C ILE A 77 7.85 8.68 0.57
N ILE A 78 7.10 9.38 -0.27
CA ILE A 78 5.84 10.02 0.12
C ILE A 78 4.88 8.94 0.64
N CYS A 79 4.33 9.15 1.85
CA CYS A 79 3.35 8.25 2.44
C CYS A 79 2.11 8.13 1.54
N GLY A 80 1.72 6.91 1.18
CA GLY A 80 0.60 6.64 0.26
C GLY A 80 0.97 6.59 -1.24
N ALA A 81 2.27 6.78 -1.60
CA ALA A 81 2.67 6.73 -3.01
C ALA A 81 2.89 5.31 -3.54
N PHE A 82 3.33 4.40 -2.68
CA PHE A 82 3.59 2.99 -3.00
C PHE A 82 3.53 2.16 -1.71
N THR A 83 3.04 0.92 -1.80
CA THR A 83 2.95 0.03 -0.65
C THR A 83 3.96 -1.13 -0.75
N TYR A 84 3.62 -2.21 -1.48
CA TYR A 84 4.44 -3.41 -1.56
C TYR A 84 4.32 -4.08 -2.93
N ALA A 85 5.37 -4.88 -3.27
CA ALA A 85 5.28 -5.89 -4.31
C ALA A 85 5.84 -7.22 -3.79
N PHE A 86 5.20 -8.35 -4.14
CA PHE A 86 5.63 -9.67 -3.69
C PHE A 86 5.18 -10.78 -4.62
N THR A 87 5.81 -11.95 -4.49
CA THR A 87 5.42 -13.13 -5.26
C THR A 87 4.24 -13.84 -4.60
N ALA A 88 3.32 -14.40 -5.38
CA ALA A 88 2.23 -15.23 -4.86
C ALA A 88 2.76 -16.44 -4.08
N LYS A 89 3.92 -16.99 -4.50
CA LYS A 89 4.61 -18.07 -3.78
C LYS A 89 5.02 -17.67 -2.37
N ALA A 90 5.59 -16.47 -2.19
CA ALA A 90 5.95 -15.97 -0.86
C ALA A 90 4.70 -15.75 -0.01
N LEU A 91 3.64 -15.20 -0.58
CA LEU A 91 2.35 -15.02 0.10
C LEU A 91 1.75 -16.34 0.57
N GLU A 92 1.74 -17.37 -0.29
CA GLU A 92 1.28 -18.71 0.09
C GLU A 92 2.09 -19.28 1.26
N GLN A 93 3.43 -19.15 1.20
CA GLN A 93 4.31 -19.59 2.28
C GLN A 93 4.05 -18.83 3.58
N VAL A 94 3.85 -17.52 3.54
CA VAL A 94 3.46 -16.73 4.72
C VAL A 94 2.16 -17.24 5.31
N CYS A 95 1.14 -17.53 4.50
CA CYS A 95 -0.14 -18.09 4.97
C CYS A 95 0.03 -19.47 5.65
N GLN A 96 1.03 -20.26 5.27
CA GLN A 96 1.33 -21.54 5.91
C GLN A 96 1.98 -21.37 7.29
N ILE A 97 2.87 -20.37 7.44
CA ILE A 97 3.68 -20.18 8.65
C ILE A 97 3.05 -19.27 9.70
N LYS A 98 2.18 -18.34 9.32
CA LYS A 98 1.53 -17.42 10.26
C LYS A 98 0.64 -18.16 11.26
N ALA A 99 0.64 -17.73 12.53
CA ALA A 99 -0.23 -18.25 13.57
C ALA A 99 -1.46 -17.36 13.83
N SER A 100 -1.37 -16.07 13.57
CA SER A 100 -2.48 -15.12 13.75
C SER A 100 -3.38 -15.03 12.53
N ALA A 101 -4.67 -14.74 12.77
CA ALA A 101 -5.64 -14.32 11.77
C ALA A 101 -5.72 -12.78 11.66
N ASP A 102 -5.18 -12.04 12.62
CA ASP A 102 -4.98 -10.60 12.51
C ASP A 102 -3.67 -10.34 11.77
N THR A 103 -3.78 -9.94 10.51
CA THR A 103 -2.63 -9.72 9.62
C THR A 103 -2.68 -8.36 8.92
N GLU A 104 -3.27 -7.36 9.54
CA GLU A 104 -3.32 -6.01 8.98
C GLU A 104 -1.90 -5.47 8.75
N MET A 105 -1.02 -5.59 9.73
CA MET A 105 0.39 -5.22 9.64
C MET A 105 1.23 -6.38 9.06
N MET A 106 0.93 -6.75 7.82
CA MET A 106 1.37 -7.99 7.18
C MET A 106 2.86 -8.04 6.79
N TRP A 107 3.52 -6.91 6.60
CA TRP A 107 4.92 -6.84 6.13
C TRP A 107 5.91 -7.55 7.06
N THR A 108 5.64 -7.58 8.37
CA THR A 108 6.49 -8.26 9.36
C THR A 108 6.67 -9.74 9.06
N TYR A 109 5.64 -10.40 8.49
CA TYR A 109 5.71 -11.82 8.12
C TYR A 109 6.70 -12.08 6.98
N PHE A 110 6.91 -11.11 6.10
CA PHE A 110 7.93 -11.21 5.05
C PHE A 110 9.30 -10.79 5.58
N LYS A 111 9.40 -9.63 6.22
CA LYS A 111 10.67 -9.02 6.60
C LYS A 111 11.34 -9.68 7.80
N ASP A 112 10.55 -9.95 8.85
CA ASP A 112 11.10 -10.32 10.16
C ASP A 112 11.10 -11.84 10.39
N SER A 113 10.49 -12.63 9.52
CA SER A 113 10.54 -14.09 9.56
C SER A 113 11.91 -14.67 9.19
N GLY A 114 12.72 -13.93 8.44
CA GLY A 114 14.01 -14.37 7.93
C GLY A 114 13.96 -15.41 6.81
N LEU A 115 12.78 -15.65 6.22
CA LEU A 115 12.56 -16.70 5.22
C LEU A 115 12.58 -16.20 3.77
N PHE A 116 12.46 -14.90 3.55
CA PHE A 116 12.26 -14.31 2.24
C PHE A 116 13.39 -13.36 1.87
N LYS A 117 13.65 -13.25 0.57
CA LYS A 117 14.55 -12.24 0.01
C LYS A 117 13.80 -10.93 -0.10
N CYS A 118 14.00 -10.05 0.88
CA CYS A 118 13.37 -8.74 0.92
C CYS A 118 14.28 -7.66 0.31
N GLY A 119 13.67 -6.69 -0.36
CA GLY A 119 14.35 -5.52 -0.91
C GLY A 119 13.48 -4.28 -0.84
N LYS A 120 14.04 -3.16 -1.28
CA LYS A 120 13.34 -1.89 -1.45
C LYS A 120 13.12 -1.64 -2.93
N LEU A 121 12.08 -0.88 -3.27
CA LEU A 121 11.85 -0.42 -4.63
C LEU A 121 13.04 0.43 -5.07
N GLU A 122 13.64 0.07 -6.20
CA GLU A 122 14.83 0.71 -6.78
C GLU A 122 14.41 1.68 -7.90
N ASN A 123 15.30 2.60 -8.28
CA ASN A 123 15.13 3.55 -9.39
C ASN A 123 13.93 4.51 -9.26
N VAL A 124 13.51 4.79 -8.03
CA VAL A 124 12.45 5.76 -7.75
C VAL A 124 12.94 7.18 -8.03
N ASP A 125 12.15 7.97 -8.76
CA ASP A 125 12.43 9.36 -9.04
C ASP A 125 12.55 10.17 -7.74
N GLU A 126 13.58 11.01 -7.63
CA GLU A 126 13.83 11.84 -6.44
C GLU A 126 12.67 12.78 -6.08
N ILE A 127 11.79 13.08 -7.04
CA ILE A 127 10.59 13.88 -6.80
C ILE A 127 9.65 13.24 -5.76
N PHE A 128 9.69 11.90 -5.63
CA PHE A 128 8.87 11.15 -4.67
C PHE A 128 9.57 10.86 -3.35
N ILE A 129 10.85 11.27 -3.20
CA ILE A 129 11.67 10.96 -2.03
C ILE A 129 11.90 12.20 -1.17
N ASN A 130 12.00 12.00 0.14
CA ASN A 130 12.30 13.04 1.14
C ASN A 130 11.33 14.23 1.13
N LYS A 131 10.10 13.98 0.66
CA LYS A 131 9.00 14.93 0.75
C LYS A 131 8.19 14.59 2.00
N ASN A 132 8.06 15.53 2.90
CA ASN A 132 7.26 15.35 4.10
C ASN A 132 5.77 15.58 3.78
N TYR A 133 5.23 14.69 2.94
CA TYR A 133 3.82 14.70 2.54
C TYR A 133 3.16 13.39 2.97
N ARG A 134 1.88 13.48 3.36
CA ARG A 134 1.05 12.38 3.78
C ARG A 134 -0.17 12.28 2.84
N LEU A 135 -0.26 11.18 2.10
CA LEU A 135 -1.26 10.95 1.06
C LEU A 135 -2.07 9.66 1.29
N THR A 136 -2.39 9.38 2.57
CA THR A 136 -3.30 8.32 2.97
C THR A 136 -4.44 8.91 3.81
N LEU A 137 -5.65 8.37 3.72
CA LEU A 137 -6.88 8.93 4.27
C LEU A 137 -7.31 8.20 5.56
N ASP A 138 -6.74 8.57 6.69
CA ASP A 138 -7.06 7.94 8.00
C ASP A 138 -7.69 8.92 9.00
N TYR A 139 -7.43 10.23 8.87
CA TYR A 139 -7.84 11.26 9.82
C TYR A 139 -8.69 12.34 9.14
N PRO A 140 -9.51 13.09 9.89
CA PRO A 140 -10.27 14.23 9.34
C PRO A 140 -9.40 15.24 8.60
N GLU A 141 -8.18 15.51 9.08
CA GLU A 141 -7.24 16.41 8.44
C GLU A 141 -6.75 15.89 7.10
N ASP A 142 -6.66 14.55 6.93
CA ASP A 142 -6.35 13.96 5.61
C ASP A 142 -7.48 14.27 4.62
N TYR A 143 -8.74 14.11 5.05
CA TYR A 143 -9.89 14.45 4.23
C TYR A 143 -9.88 15.92 3.80
N ASP A 144 -9.62 16.85 4.72
CA ASP A 144 -9.55 18.28 4.41
C ASP A 144 -8.45 18.62 3.39
N MET A 145 -7.29 17.97 3.50
CA MET A 145 -6.18 18.11 2.56
C MET A 145 -6.56 17.56 1.18
N PHE A 146 -7.16 16.35 1.14
CA PHE A 146 -7.61 15.74 -0.10
C PHE A 146 -8.68 16.58 -0.80
N VAL A 147 -9.68 17.08 -0.08
CA VAL A 147 -10.73 17.96 -0.65
C VAL A 147 -10.11 19.14 -1.37
N LYS A 148 -9.20 19.87 -0.73
CA LYS A 148 -8.53 21.03 -1.36
C LYS A 148 -7.76 20.64 -2.62
N THR A 149 -7.07 19.51 -2.59
CA THR A 149 -6.28 19.03 -3.74
C THR A 149 -7.21 18.58 -4.88
N PHE A 150 -8.27 17.83 -4.57
CA PHE A 150 -9.27 17.39 -5.53
C PHE A 150 -10.01 18.54 -6.20
N GLU A 151 -10.41 19.56 -5.42
CA GLU A 151 -11.06 20.76 -5.96
C GLU A 151 -10.10 21.55 -6.87
N HIS A 152 -8.83 21.68 -6.50
CA HIS A 152 -7.84 22.42 -7.29
C HIS A 152 -7.62 21.78 -8.67
N PHE A 153 -7.53 20.47 -8.74
CA PHE A 153 -7.23 19.73 -9.97
C PHE A 153 -8.46 19.18 -10.68
N ASP A 154 -9.65 19.29 -10.07
CA ASP A 154 -10.86 18.60 -10.57
C ASP A 154 -10.60 17.10 -10.79
N CYS A 155 -10.04 16.43 -9.76
CA CYS A 155 -9.59 15.03 -9.81
C CYS A 155 -10.72 14.03 -10.12
N ILE A 156 -11.99 14.43 -10.03
CA ILE A 156 -13.13 13.61 -10.46
C ILE A 156 -13.13 13.42 -11.98
N ASN A 157 -12.69 14.43 -12.72
CA ASN A 157 -12.72 14.48 -14.18
C ASN A 157 -11.34 14.34 -14.82
N ASN A 158 -10.26 14.44 -14.02
CA ASN A 158 -8.89 14.45 -14.51
C ASN A 158 -8.03 13.45 -13.76
N ASP A 159 -7.24 12.66 -14.51
CA ASP A 159 -6.14 11.88 -13.95
C ASP A 159 -4.95 12.82 -13.70
N VAL A 160 -4.58 12.98 -12.44
CA VAL A 160 -3.50 13.90 -12.03
C VAL A 160 -2.32 13.11 -11.50
N PRO A 161 -1.18 13.06 -12.23
CA PRO A 161 0.02 12.37 -11.76
C PRO A 161 0.53 12.95 -10.43
N LEU A 162 1.02 12.10 -9.54
CA LEU A 162 1.54 12.51 -8.24
C LEU A 162 2.63 13.58 -8.36
N ARG A 163 3.48 13.52 -9.39
CA ARG A 163 4.49 14.56 -9.65
C ARG A 163 3.92 15.97 -9.85
N THR A 164 2.69 16.08 -10.37
CA THR A 164 1.98 17.35 -10.51
C THR A 164 1.48 17.85 -9.15
N ILE A 165 0.98 16.93 -8.33
CA ILE A 165 0.54 17.22 -6.95
C ILE A 165 1.74 17.67 -6.09
N VAL A 166 2.88 16.99 -6.22
CA VAL A 166 4.12 17.37 -5.50
C VAL A 166 4.53 18.81 -5.83
N LYS A 167 4.52 19.21 -7.11
CA LYS A 167 4.83 20.58 -7.52
C LYS A 167 3.84 21.59 -6.95
N TYR A 168 2.56 21.26 -6.98
CA TYR A 168 1.51 22.08 -6.37
C TYR A 168 1.76 22.26 -4.86
N PHE A 169 2.13 21.23 -4.14
CA PHE A 169 2.46 21.32 -2.71
C PHE A 169 3.72 22.13 -2.43
N GLU A 170 4.68 22.13 -3.34
CA GLU A 170 5.88 22.98 -3.25
C GLU A 170 5.52 24.47 -3.43
N GLU A 171 4.56 24.78 -4.30
CA GLU A 171 4.04 26.13 -4.54
C GLU A 171 3.03 26.58 -3.46
N HIS A 172 2.32 25.63 -2.86
CA HIS A 172 1.26 25.86 -1.86
C HIS A 172 1.52 25.07 -0.57
N PRO A 173 2.60 25.38 0.17
CA PRO A 173 3.03 24.59 1.34
C PRO A 173 2.01 24.59 2.50
N GLU A 174 1.02 25.46 2.49
CA GLU A 174 -0.08 25.44 3.44
C GLU A 174 -1.02 24.24 3.26
N VAL A 175 -1.09 23.62 2.06
CA VAL A 175 -1.97 22.50 1.79
C VAL A 175 -1.47 21.22 2.48
N PRO A 176 -0.23 20.73 2.24
CA PRO A 176 0.25 19.52 2.92
C PRO A 176 0.45 19.72 4.43
N LYS A 177 0.53 20.97 4.93
CA LYS A 177 0.58 21.26 6.37
C LYS A 177 -0.73 20.94 7.11
N ILE A 178 -1.85 20.77 6.40
CA ILE A 178 -3.13 20.47 7.02
C ILE A 178 -3.05 19.14 7.78
N ASN A 179 -2.41 18.12 7.21
CA ASN A 179 -2.44 16.77 7.75
C ASN A 179 -1.08 16.20 8.20
N ILE A 180 0.05 16.82 7.84
CA ILE A 180 1.36 16.25 8.16
C ILE A 180 1.59 16.05 9.67
N GLY A 181 0.91 16.83 10.50
CA GLY A 181 0.96 16.67 11.96
C GLY A 181 0.46 15.30 12.45
N ARG A 182 -0.32 14.57 11.65
CA ARG A 182 -0.83 13.22 11.96
C ARG A 182 0.17 12.11 11.66
N GLN A 183 1.23 12.38 10.92
CA GLN A 183 2.17 11.33 10.48
C GLN A 183 2.82 10.56 11.64
N GLN A 184 3.18 11.25 12.72
CA GLN A 184 3.80 10.56 13.87
C GLN A 184 2.80 9.65 14.59
N GLU A 185 1.56 10.11 14.79
CA GLU A 185 0.48 9.32 15.39
C GLU A 185 0.19 8.06 14.57
N PHE A 186 0.13 8.19 13.25
CA PHE A 186 -0.04 7.07 12.32
C PHE A 186 1.08 6.03 12.47
N LEU A 187 2.35 6.46 12.47
CA LEU A 187 3.50 5.56 12.63
C LEU A 187 3.51 4.85 14.00
N ASP A 188 3.13 5.57 15.06
CA ASP A 188 3.04 5.00 16.40
C ASP A 188 1.92 3.96 16.50
N ASN A 189 0.78 4.22 15.86
CA ASN A 189 -0.33 3.27 15.75
C ASN A 189 0.07 2.01 14.96
N GLN A 190 0.71 2.17 13.81
CA GLN A 190 1.21 1.02 13.04
C GLN A 190 2.17 0.17 13.88
N LYS A 191 3.11 0.81 14.56
CA LYS A 191 4.08 0.13 15.42
C LYS A 191 3.41 -0.62 16.57
N ALA A 192 2.40 -0.02 17.20
CA ALA A 192 1.66 -0.65 18.31
C ALA A 192 0.90 -1.91 17.88
N HIS A 193 0.45 -1.98 16.63
CA HIS A 193 -0.30 -3.11 16.08
C HIS A 193 0.56 -4.10 15.27
N THR A 194 1.87 -3.84 15.16
CA THR A 194 2.78 -4.74 14.43
C THR A 194 3.20 -5.91 15.32
N HIS A 195 2.75 -7.12 14.97
CA HIS A 195 3.08 -8.36 15.69
C HIS A 195 3.48 -9.45 14.71
N LEU A 196 4.54 -10.19 15.02
CA LEU A 196 4.94 -11.39 14.29
C LEU A 196 4.60 -12.63 15.10
N GLU A 197 3.58 -13.36 14.67
CA GLU A 197 3.18 -14.63 15.28
C GLU A 197 3.34 -15.78 14.28
N LEU A 198 4.34 -16.62 14.51
CA LEU A 198 4.62 -17.79 13.68
C LEU A 198 4.18 -19.07 14.40
N LYS A 199 3.70 -20.07 13.64
CA LYS A 199 3.39 -21.41 14.15
C LYS A 199 4.64 -22.02 14.79
N GLY A 200 4.50 -22.59 15.98
CA GLY A 200 5.59 -23.21 16.70
C GLY A 200 6.31 -24.28 15.89
N ASN A 201 7.67 -24.26 15.96
CA ASN A 201 8.67 -25.15 15.33
C ASN A 201 9.24 -24.72 13.96
N MET A 202 9.23 -23.45 13.61
CA MET A 202 10.15 -22.96 12.58
C MET A 202 11.23 -22.07 13.24
N LYS A 203 12.25 -22.75 13.80
CA LYS A 203 13.56 -22.16 14.13
C LYS A 203 14.54 -22.53 13.05
#